data_5d5ec465706861680506d756ce4831af
#
_entry.id   5d5ec465706861680506d756ce4831af
#
_cell.length_a   1.000
_cell.length_b   1.000
_cell.length_c   1.000
_cell.angle_alpha   90.00
_cell.angle_beta   90.00
_cell.angle_gamma   90.00
#
_symmetry.space_group_name_H-M   'P 1'
#
loop_
_entity.id
_entity.type
_entity.pdbx_description
1 polymer ?
#
loop_
_entity_poly.entity_id
_entity_poly.type
_entity_poly.pdbx_seq_one_letter_code
_entity_poly.pdbx_strand_id
1 'polypeptide(L)'
;MQKTKQNMTHSSTHKRFSFPYPQNIENPELFYNCIKNADQAYRDEISDIYFSDPFNYVDSEGTAHRYGDVMSAWSDSAHIDNLYKIQDELGITISLTFNETFPSPYLIERMEVFDAFLNHLQSHYDRGLRMCTISNTHMMVTGELQRRFPHMHWKNTVNHQVMNPQSVLDYHMMGYDTVLIDRFMNRDLK
;
A
#
# COMPACT_ATOMS: atom_id res chain seq x y z
N MET A 1 23.46 -20.23 42.47
CA MET A 1 23.01 -19.95 41.12
C MET A 1 21.75 -19.07 41.17
N GLN A 2 21.93 -17.76 41.02
CA GLN A 2 20.82 -16.80 41.00
C GLN A 2 20.33 -16.68 39.55
N LYS A 3 19.05 -17.02 39.32
CA LYS A 3 18.36 -16.81 38.05
C LYS A 3 18.00 -15.33 37.94
N THR A 4 18.70 -14.60 37.11
CA THR A 4 18.37 -13.24 36.71
C THR A 4 17.06 -13.27 35.93
N LYS A 5 15.98 -12.77 36.51
CA LYS A 5 14.71 -12.50 35.78
C LYS A 5 14.97 -11.35 34.83
N GLN A 6 15.05 -11.63 33.55
CA GLN A 6 14.94 -10.60 32.50
C GLN A 6 13.52 -10.00 32.57
N ASN A 7 13.45 -8.76 32.98
CA ASN A 7 12.24 -7.95 32.82
C ASN A 7 12.00 -7.75 31.33
N MET A 8 11.06 -8.51 30.76
CA MET A 8 10.45 -8.16 29.49
C MET A 8 9.67 -6.85 29.70
N THR A 9 10.24 -5.74 29.29
CA THR A 9 9.49 -4.50 29.10
C THR A 9 8.46 -4.77 28.01
N HIS A 10 7.20 -4.87 28.38
CA HIS A 10 6.10 -4.80 27.43
C HIS A 10 6.17 -3.44 26.75
N SER A 11 6.75 -3.39 25.57
CA SER A 11 6.53 -2.30 24.64
C SER A 11 5.02 -2.26 24.41
N SER A 12 4.37 -1.19 24.84
CA SER A 12 2.97 -0.94 24.49
C SER A 12 2.91 -0.78 22.98
N THR A 13 2.52 -1.83 22.28
CA THR A 13 2.27 -1.76 20.85
C THR A 13 1.03 -0.90 20.66
N HIS A 14 1.24 0.39 20.40
CA HIS A 14 0.15 1.27 19.95
C HIS A 14 -0.46 0.65 18.70
N LYS A 15 -1.73 0.32 18.79
CA LYS A 15 -2.49 -0.15 17.63
C LYS A 15 -2.65 1.04 16.69
N ARG A 16 -2.29 0.85 15.43
CA ARG A 16 -2.47 1.84 14.38
C ARG A 16 -3.42 1.29 13.32
N PHE A 17 -4.17 2.17 12.70
CA PHE A 17 -5.16 1.84 11.70
C PHE A 17 -4.74 2.33 10.33
N SER A 18 -4.87 1.47 9.33
CA SER A 18 -4.81 1.85 7.93
C SER A 18 -6.20 2.34 7.50
N PHE A 19 -6.30 3.54 6.95
CA PHE A 19 -7.55 4.24 6.69
C PHE A 19 -7.81 4.37 5.20
N PRO A 20 -9.00 4.00 4.67
CA PRO A 20 -9.30 4.22 3.27
C PRO A 20 -9.51 5.70 2.97
N TYR A 21 -8.93 6.20 1.89
CA TYR A 21 -9.31 7.50 1.36
C TYR A 21 -10.73 7.40 0.79
N PRO A 22 -11.66 8.29 1.19
CA PRO A 22 -13.06 8.21 0.75
C PRO A 22 -13.18 8.63 -0.72
N GLN A 23 -13.49 7.65 -1.59
CA GLN A 23 -13.56 7.86 -3.04
C GLN A 23 -14.78 8.67 -3.50
N ASN A 24 -15.81 8.81 -2.65
CA ASN A 24 -17.08 9.47 -2.98
C ASN A 24 -17.19 10.90 -2.43
N ILE A 25 -16.09 11.48 -2.00
CA ILE A 25 -16.10 12.83 -1.48
C ILE A 25 -16.00 13.82 -2.65
N GLU A 26 -16.99 14.68 -2.82
CA GLU A 26 -17.00 15.66 -3.92
C GLU A 26 -15.91 16.73 -3.77
N ASN A 27 -15.58 17.06 -2.53
CA ASN A 27 -14.57 18.07 -2.22
C ASN A 27 -13.45 17.48 -1.38
N PRO A 28 -12.26 17.25 -1.95
CA PRO A 28 -11.11 16.68 -1.24
C PRO A 28 -10.66 17.49 -0.02
N GLU A 29 -10.84 18.81 -0.01
CA GLU A 29 -10.50 19.67 1.12
C GLU A 29 -11.33 19.35 2.38
N LEU A 30 -12.52 18.79 2.25
CA LEU A 30 -13.32 18.37 3.41
C LEU A 30 -12.61 17.26 4.18
N PHE A 31 -12.03 16.30 3.47
CA PHE A 31 -11.29 15.20 4.10
C PHE A 31 -10.01 15.71 4.78
N TYR A 32 -9.24 16.56 4.09
CA TYR A 32 -8.06 17.18 4.67
C TYR A 32 -8.41 17.95 5.95
N ASN A 33 -9.46 18.79 5.92
CA ASN A 33 -9.88 19.57 7.08
C ASN A 33 -10.37 18.67 8.22
N CYS A 34 -11.04 17.57 7.93
CA CYS A 34 -11.47 16.59 8.93
C CYS A 34 -10.25 16.02 9.67
N ILE A 35 -9.22 15.55 8.94
CA ILE A 35 -8.00 15.00 9.52
C ILE A 35 -7.21 16.09 10.27
N LYS A 36 -7.06 17.28 9.70
CA LYS A 36 -6.34 18.41 10.31
C LYS A 36 -6.93 18.83 11.64
N ASN A 37 -8.25 18.84 11.74
CA ASN A 37 -8.98 19.28 12.95
C ASN A 37 -9.22 18.16 13.95
N ALA A 38 -8.86 16.91 13.62
CA ALA A 38 -8.93 15.81 14.57
C ALA A 38 -7.89 15.98 15.70
N ASP A 39 -8.22 15.47 16.88
CA ASP A 39 -7.28 15.47 18.00
C ASP A 39 -5.98 14.74 17.62
N GLN A 40 -4.85 15.22 18.14
CA GLN A 40 -3.53 14.64 17.86
C GLN A 40 -3.50 13.15 18.19
N ALA A 41 -4.13 12.74 19.30
CA ALA A 41 -4.20 11.33 19.70
C ALA A 41 -4.83 10.43 18.62
N TYR A 42 -5.87 10.89 17.94
CA TYR A 42 -6.47 10.14 16.83
C TYR A 42 -5.58 10.12 15.59
N ARG A 43 -4.90 11.23 15.28
CA ARG A 43 -3.95 11.27 14.16
C ARG A 43 -2.77 10.32 14.37
N ASP A 44 -2.30 10.19 15.60
CA ASP A 44 -1.20 9.29 15.97
C ASP A 44 -1.57 7.79 15.84
N GLU A 45 -2.87 7.48 15.85
CA GLU A 45 -3.37 6.12 15.61
C GLU A 45 -3.46 5.76 14.12
N ILE A 46 -3.34 6.74 13.21
CA ILE A 46 -3.36 6.49 11.77
C ILE A 46 -1.98 5.95 11.35
N SER A 47 -1.94 4.73 10.84
CA SER A 47 -0.74 4.15 10.25
C SER A 47 -0.47 4.74 8.87
N ASP A 48 -1.48 4.69 8.03
CA ASP A 48 -1.47 5.21 6.68
C ASP A 48 -2.88 5.47 6.16
N ILE A 49 -2.98 6.38 5.19
CA ILE A 49 -4.18 6.57 4.39
C ILE A 49 -3.95 5.91 3.04
N TYR A 50 -4.69 4.83 2.76
CA TYR A 50 -4.52 4.13 1.50
C TYR A 50 -5.50 4.63 0.45
N PHE A 51 -5.01 4.71 -0.79
CA PHE A 51 -5.75 5.19 -1.95
C PHE A 51 -5.43 4.37 -3.17
N SER A 52 -6.20 4.54 -4.22
CA SER A 52 -5.93 3.96 -5.54
C SER A 52 -5.78 5.06 -6.58
N ASP A 53 -4.75 4.94 -7.38
CA ASP A 53 -4.58 5.62 -8.66
C ASP A 53 -4.28 4.54 -9.70
N PRO A 54 -5.31 4.01 -10.40
CA PRO A 54 -5.13 2.86 -11.26
C PRO A 54 -4.24 3.18 -12.45
N PHE A 55 -3.24 2.33 -12.66
CA PHE A 55 -2.47 2.32 -13.88
C PHE A 55 -3.36 1.96 -15.07
N ASN A 56 -3.36 2.78 -16.09
CA ASN A 56 -4.03 2.55 -17.36
C ASN A 56 -3.06 2.81 -18.51
N TYR A 57 -2.94 1.87 -19.42
CA TYR A 57 -2.01 1.95 -20.54
C TYR A 57 -2.61 1.27 -21.78
N VAL A 58 -2.37 1.85 -22.94
CA VAL A 58 -2.67 1.22 -24.22
C VAL A 58 -1.34 0.91 -24.89
N ASP A 59 -1.11 -0.37 -25.16
CA ASP A 59 0.16 -0.84 -25.74
C ASP A 59 0.29 -0.51 -27.24
N SER A 60 1.43 -0.83 -27.82
CA SER A 60 1.73 -0.59 -29.25
C SER A 60 0.82 -1.36 -30.20
N GLU A 61 0.13 -2.41 -29.73
CA GLU A 61 -0.85 -3.19 -30.48
C GLU A 61 -2.30 -2.69 -30.31
N GLY A 62 -2.49 -1.63 -29.51
CA GLY A 62 -3.82 -1.06 -29.21
C GLY A 62 -4.58 -1.80 -28.10
N THR A 63 -3.93 -2.70 -27.35
CA THR A 63 -4.54 -3.40 -26.21
C THR A 63 -4.50 -2.52 -24.96
N ALA A 64 -5.67 -2.37 -24.33
CA ALA A 64 -5.77 -1.63 -23.07
C ALA A 64 -5.41 -2.51 -21.87
N HIS A 65 -4.54 -2.00 -21.01
CA HIS A 65 -4.10 -2.64 -19.77
C HIS A 65 -4.50 -1.77 -18.58
N ARG A 66 -4.97 -2.40 -17.52
CA ARG A 66 -5.30 -1.75 -16.27
C ARG A 66 -4.76 -2.57 -15.10
N TYR A 67 -4.26 -1.87 -14.08
CA TYR A 67 -3.92 -2.46 -12.80
C TYR A 67 -4.18 -1.46 -11.67
N GLY A 68 -4.91 -1.87 -10.64
CA GLY A 68 -5.28 -0.96 -9.56
C GLY A 68 -6.16 -1.62 -8.52
N ASP A 69 -7.06 -0.84 -7.95
CA ASP A 69 -8.17 -1.32 -7.13
C ASP A 69 -9.40 -1.50 -8.02
N VAL A 70 -10.04 -2.66 -7.93
CA VAL A 70 -11.26 -2.99 -8.69
C VAL A 70 -12.39 -1.98 -8.42
N MET A 71 -12.42 -1.43 -7.21
CA MET A 71 -13.47 -0.48 -6.78
C MET A 71 -13.17 0.98 -7.15
N SER A 72 -11.95 1.30 -7.59
CA SER A 72 -11.59 2.68 -7.95
C SER A 72 -11.88 2.93 -9.42
N ALA A 73 -12.88 3.75 -9.68
CA ALA A 73 -13.29 4.08 -11.03
C ALA A 73 -12.49 5.22 -11.67
N TRP A 74 -11.68 5.98 -10.90
CA TRP A 74 -11.07 7.23 -11.38
C TRP A 74 -9.81 7.61 -10.60
N SER A 75 -8.92 8.31 -11.26
CA SER A 75 -7.90 9.16 -10.66
C SER A 75 -8.24 10.63 -10.96
N ASP A 76 -8.63 11.37 -9.94
CA ASP A 76 -8.78 12.82 -10.03
C ASP A 76 -7.52 13.46 -9.43
N SER A 77 -6.85 14.29 -10.20
CA SER A 77 -5.62 14.98 -9.78
C SER A 77 -5.81 15.78 -8.49
N ALA A 78 -6.98 16.41 -8.30
CA ALA A 78 -7.28 17.17 -7.09
C ALA A 78 -7.30 16.30 -5.82
N HIS A 79 -7.81 15.08 -5.91
CA HIS A 79 -7.79 14.13 -4.80
C HIS A 79 -6.38 13.62 -4.51
N ILE A 80 -5.61 13.33 -5.54
CA ILE A 80 -4.22 12.91 -5.41
C ILE A 80 -3.36 14.02 -4.80
N ASP A 81 -3.53 15.26 -5.26
CA ASP A 81 -2.82 16.42 -4.72
C ASP A 81 -3.16 16.65 -3.24
N ASN A 82 -4.43 16.46 -2.87
CA ASN A 82 -4.86 16.56 -1.48
C ASN A 82 -4.25 15.48 -0.59
N LEU A 83 -4.07 14.26 -1.09
CA LEU A 83 -3.38 13.19 -0.36
C LEU A 83 -1.92 13.54 -0.07
N TYR A 84 -1.18 14.04 -1.07
CA TYR A 84 0.19 14.51 -0.86
C TYR A 84 0.24 15.71 0.09
N LYS A 85 -0.73 16.62 0.03
CA LYS A 85 -0.86 17.73 1.00
C LYS A 85 -1.05 17.20 2.43
N ILE A 86 -1.86 16.15 2.63
CA ILE A 86 -2.01 15.49 3.93
C ILE A 86 -0.68 14.93 4.42
N GLN A 87 0.06 14.25 3.55
CA GLN A 87 1.38 13.72 3.89
C GLN A 87 2.36 14.83 4.27
N ASP A 88 2.45 15.87 3.46
CA ASP A 88 3.45 16.94 3.62
C ASP A 88 3.17 17.84 4.82
N GLU A 89 1.89 18.20 5.03
CA GLU A 89 1.52 19.15 6.07
C GLU A 89 1.17 18.49 7.42
N LEU A 90 0.63 17.27 7.40
CA LEU A 90 0.18 16.59 8.61
C LEU A 90 1.09 15.43 9.03
N GLY A 91 2.09 15.07 8.22
CA GLY A 91 3.02 13.98 8.48
C GLY A 91 2.39 12.59 8.48
N ILE A 92 1.20 12.44 7.88
CA ILE A 92 0.51 11.15 7.80
C ILE A 92 0.94 10.43 6.54
N THR A 93 1.42 9.20 6.68
CA THR A 93 1.84 8.38 5.55
C THR A 93 0.66 8.09 4.62
N ILE A 94 0.88 8.20 3.32
CA ILE A 94 -0.06 7.74 2.30
C ILE A 94 0.44 6.45 1.65
N SER A 95 -0.50 5.57 1.23
CA SER A 95 -0.19 4.27 0.66
C SER A 95 -0.97 4.04 -0.63
N LEU A 96 -0.26 3.86 -1.74
CA LEU A 96 -0.88 3.55 -3.02
C LEU A 96 -1.21 2.05 -3.10
N THR A 97 -2.38 1.71 -3.61
CA THR A 97 -2.89 0.33 -3.58
C THR A 97 -3.18 -0.21 -4.97
N PHE A 98 -2.50 -1.30 -5.32
CA PHE A 98 -2.74 -2.16 -6.48
C PHE A 98 -3.15 -3.54 -5.97
N ASN A 99 -4.44 -3.70 -5.63
CA ASN A 99 -4.95 -4.91 -4.99
C ASN A 99 -5.78 -5.81 -5.91
N GLU A 100 -5.84 -5.52 -7.19
CA GLU A 100 -6.49 -6.37 -8.18
C GLU A 100 -5.91 -7.78 -8.16
N THR A 101 -6.77 -8.78 -7.91
CA THR A 101 -6.32 -10.17 -7.68
C THR A 101 -5.90 -10.85 -8.98
N PHE A 102 -6.46 -10.43 -10.11
CA PHE A 102 -6.20 -11.01 -11.43
C PHE A 102 -5.78 -9.91 -12.41
N PRO A 103 -4.60 -9.30 -12.20
CA PRO A 103 -4.09 -8.31 -13.15
C PRO A 103 -3.81 -8.98 -14.50
N SER A 104 -3.81 -8.18 -15.56
CA SER A 104 -3.42 -8.67 -16.89
C SER A 104 -2.05 -9.36 -16.84
N PRO A 105 -1.89 -10.57 -17.41
CA PRO A 105 -0.59 -11.24 -17.48
C PRO A 105 0.45 -10.40 -18.23
N TYR A 106 0.03 -9.56 -19.16
CA TYR A 106 0.91 -8.69 -19.94
C TYR A 106 1.66 -7.65 -19.10
N LEU A 107 1.22 -7.39 -17.85
CA LEU A 107 1.96 -6.52 -16.92
C LEU A 107 3.40 -6.98 -16.64
N ILE A 108 3.70 -8.26 -16.82
CA ILE A 108 5.03 -8.83 -16.64
C ILE A 108 5.59 -9.46 -17.91
N GLU A 109 4.75 -9.92 -18.80
CA GLU A 109 5.16 -10.60 -20.02
C GLU A 109 5.59 -9.62 -21.13
N ARG A 110 5.06 -8.39 -21.10
CA ARG A 110 5.41 -7.34 -22.08
C ARG A 110 6.21 -6.24 -21.43
N MET A 111 7.46 -6.10 -21.82
CA MET A 111 8.38 -5.09 -21.27
C MET A 111 7.82 -3.67 -21.37
N GLU A 112 7.19 -3.30 -22.51
CA GLU A 112 6.63 -1.96 -22.66
C GLU A 112 5.51 -1.66 -21.65
N VAL A 113 4.67 -2.65 -21.31
CA VAL A 113 3.59 -2.51 -20.32
C VAL A 113 4.15 -2.43 -18.92
N PHE A 114 5.16 -3.25 -18.62
CA PHE A 114 5.83 -3.23 -17.33
C PHE A 114 6.59 -1.90 -17.11
N ASP A 115 7.33 -1.44 -18.11
CA ASP A 115 8.04 -0.16 -18.05
C ASP A 115 7.07 1.02 -17.88
N ALA A 116 5.93 1.00 -18.56
CA ALA A 116 4.88 2.01 -18.39
C ALA A 116 4.32 2.00 -16.96
N PHE A 117 4.09 0.81 -16.38
CA PHE A 117 3.69 0.67 -14.98
C PHE A 117 4.77 1.21 -14.01
N LEU A 118 6.03 0.87 -14.26
CA LEU A 118 7.13 1.38 -13.44
C LEU A 118 7.24 2.91 -13.52
N ASN A 119 6.99 3.51 -14.68
CA ASN A 119 6.99 4.96 -14.86
C ASN A 119 5.79 5.62 -14.14
N HIS A 120 4.61 5.00 -14.16
CA HIS A 120 3.47 5.45 -13.38
C HIS A 120 3.79 5.46 -11.87
N LEU A 121 4.37 4.38 -11.35
CA LEU A 121 4.79 4.31 -9.96
C LEU A 121 5.93 5.29 -9.63
N GLN A 122 6.84 5.54 -10.59
CA GLN A 122 7.92 6.52 -10.44
C GLN A 122 7.38 7.92 -10.20
N SER A 123 6.30 8.31 -10.89
CA SER A 123 5.70 9.63 -10.70
C SER A 123 5.20 9.86 -9.26
N HIS A 124 4.66 8.84 -8.64
CA HIS A 124 4.28 8.86 -7.22
C HIS A 124 5.49 8.84 -6.28
N TYR A 125 6.49 8.01 -6.60
CA TYR A 125 7.71 7.91 -5.80
C TYR A 125 8.48 9.24 -5.76
N ASP A 126 8.56 9.96 -6.88
CA ASP A 126 9.19 11.27 -6.99
C ASP A 126 8.43 12.35 -6.21
N ARG A 127 7.12 12.21 -6.06
CA ARG A 127 6.27 13.05 -5.21
C ARG A 127 6.36 12.74 -3.72
N GLY A 128 7.13 11.71 -3.32
CA GLY A 128 7.32 11.36 -1.91
C GLY A 128 6.54 10.14 -1.43
N LEU A 129 5.88 9.38 -2.32
CA LEU A 129 5.26 8.10 -1.93
C LEU A 129 6.33 7.13 -1.42
N ARG A 130 6.08 6.51 -0.26
CA ARG A 130 7.01 5.54 0.35
C ARG A 130 6.32 4.27 0.84
N MET A 131 5.03 4.09 0.55
CA MET A 131 4.31 2.88 0.90
C MET A 131 3.39 2.46 -0.24
N CYS A 132 3.44 1.18 -0.61
CA CYS A 132 2.66 0.65 -1.72
C CYS A 132 2.19 -0.78 -1.44
N THR A 133 0.93 -1.07 -1.76
CA THR A 133 0.36 -2.41 -1.72
C THR A 133 0.36 -2.99 -3.12
N ILE A 134 0.99 -4.15 -3.30
CA ILE A 134 1.06 -4.87 -4.59
C ILE A 134 0.46 -6.27 -4.42
N SER A 135 -0.56 -6.60 -5.20
CA SER A 135 -1.15 -7.93 -5.23
C SER A 135 -0.38 -8.92 -6.12
N ASN A 136 0.30 -8.43 -7.14
CA ASN A 136 1.03 -9.28 -8.08
C ASN A 136 2.38 -9.72 -7.50
N THR A 137 2.42 -10.93 -6.95
CA THR A 137 3.62 -11.52 -6.35
C THR A 137 4.75 -11.73 -7.37
N HIS A 138 4.44 -11.95 -8.65
CA HIS A 138 5.45 -12.10 -9.69
C HIS A 138 6.27 -10.83 -9.88
N MET A 139 5.64 -9.65 -9.81
CA MET A 139 6.38 -8.38 -9.84
C MET A 139 7.37 -8.26 -8.67
N MET A 140 6.98 -8.73 -7.48
CA MET A 140 7.84 -8.71 -6.29
C MET A 140 9.02 -9.66 -6.43
N VAL A 141 8.79 -10.88 -6.92
CA VAL A 141 9.84 -11.91 -7.07
C VAL A 141 10.91 -11.52 -8.08
N THR A 142 10.61 -10.69 -9.06
CA THR A 142 11.62 -10.18 -10.02
C THR A 142 12.70 -9.33 -9.36
N GLY A 143 12.42 -8.74 -8.21
CA GLY A 143 13.31 -7.78 -7.53
C GLY A 143 13.43 -6.42 -8.23
N GLU A 144 12.73 -6.21 -9.35
CA GLU A 144 12.79 -4.96 -10.11
C GLU A 144 12.19 -3.79 -9.33
N LEU A 145 11.05 -4.02 -8.67
CA LEU A 145 10.39 -3.01 -7.85
C LEU A 145 11.30 -2.55 -6.70
N GLN A 146 11.91 -3.48 -5.98
CA GLN A 146 12.81 -3.16 -4.86
C GLN A 146 14.07 -2.43 -5.35
N ARG A 147 14.61 -2.82 -6.50
CA ARG A 147 15.79 -2.19 -7.08
C ARG A 147 15.51 -0.76 -7.56
N ARG A 148 14.36 -0.54 -8.19
CA ARG A 148 13.99 0.79 -8.72
C ARG A 148 13.50 1.75 -7.64
N PHE A 149 12.86 1.23 -6.60
CA PHE A 149 12.27 2.00 -5.50
C PHE A 149 12.82 1.57 -4.13
N PRO A 150 14.11 1.79 -3.85
CA PRO A 150 14.80 1.23 -2.69
C PRO A 150 14.27 1.72 -1.33
N HIS A 151 13.51 2.81 -1.31
CA HIS A 151 12.91 3.36 -0.08
C HIS A 151 11.40 3.15 0.00
N MET A 152 10.84 2.34 -0.90
CA MET A 152 9.43 1.97 -0.86
C MET A 152 9.22 0.84 0.15
N HIS A 153 8.22 1.01 1.01
CA HIS A 153 7.73 -0.02 1.91
C HIS A 153 6.62 -0.81 1.22
N TRP A 154 6.87 -2.09 0.98
CA TRP A 154 5.98 -2.95 0.21
C TRP A 154 5.03 -3.72 1.12
N LYS A 155 3.74 -3.67 0.81
CA LYS A 155 2.68 -4.42 1.50
C LYS A 155 2.05 -5.42 0.55
N ASN A 156 1.73 -6.64 1.04
CA ASN A 156 0.81 -7.52 0.31
C ASN A 156 -0.63 -7.04 0.50
N THR A 157 -1.57 -7.64 -0.23
CA THR A 157 -3.00 -7.37 -0.08
C THR A 157 -3.66 -8.36 0.87
N VAL A 158 -4.74 -7.94 1.54
CA VAL A 158 -5.63 -8.83 2.31
C VAL A 158 -6.32 -9.89 1.45
N ASN A 159 -6.33 -9.71 0.12
CA ASN A 159 -6.84 -10.69 -0.83
C ASN A 159 -5.93 -11.92 -0.97
N HIS A 160 -4.68 -11.82 -0.51
CA HIS A 160 -3.81 -12.98 -0.37
C HIS A 160 -4.17 -13.72 0.91
N GLN A 161 -4.55 -14.97 0.80
CA GLN A 161 -4.95 -15.80 1.94
C GLN A 161 -3.72 -16.27 2.73
N VAL A 162 -3.08 -15.35 3.46
CA VAL A 162 -1.93 -15.66 4.32
C VAL A 162 -2.45 -16.22 5.64
N MET A 163 -2.46 -17.55 5.78
CA MET A 163 -3.13 -18.25 6.87
C MET A 163 -2.19 -18.99 7.82
N ASN A 164 -0.89 -18.97 7.58
CA ASN A 164 0.09 -19.69 8.39
C ASN A 164 1.44 -18.98 8.46
N PRO A 165 2.28 -19.27 9.47
CA PRO A 165 3.58 -18.62 9.63
C PRO A 165 4.55 -18.84 8.45
N GLN A 166 4.50 -19.98 7.77
CA GLN A 166 5.35 -20.24 6.62
C GLN A 166 5.03 -19.29 5.47
N SER A 167 3.73 -19.07 5.19
CA SER A 167 3.31 -18.10 4.18
C SER A 167 3.79 -16.69 4.49
N VAL A 168 3.82 -16.28 5.78
CA VAL A 168 4.37 -14.97 6.16
C VAL A 168 5.85 -14.87 5.78
N LEU A 169 6.64 -15.92 6.05
CA LEU A 169 8.05 -15.96 5.68
C LEU A 169 8.24 -15.96 4.16
N ASP A 170 7.41 -16.70 3.43
CA ASP A 170 7.47 -16.74 1.97
C ASP A 170 7.22 -15.36 1.36
N TYR A 171 6.21 -14.63 1.82
CA TYR A 171 5.95 -13.26 1.38
C TYR A 171 7.09 -12.31 1.73
N HIS A 172 7.67 -12.44 2.92
CA HIS A 172 8.84 -11.65 3.29
C HIS A 172 10.04 -11.94 2.36
N MET A 173 10.29 -13.22 2.03
CA MET A 173 11.33 -13.59 1.06
C MET A 173 11.07 -13.08 -0.36
N MET A 174 9.82 -12.87 -0.74
CA MET A 174 9.45 -12.20 -2.00
C MET A 174 9.72 -10.69 -1.98
N GLY A 175 10.09 -10.12 -0.84
CA GLY A 175 10.42 -8.70 -0.69
C GLY A 175 9.31 -7.82 -0.15
N TYR A 176 8.27 -8.40 0.47
CA TYR A 176 7.28 -7.62 1.19
C TYR A 176 7.79 -7.27 2.60
N ASP A 177 7.70 -5.99 2.97
CA ASP A 177 8.08 -5.49 4.30
C ASP A 177 6.97 -5.68 5.33
N THR A 178 5.71 -5.58 4.90
CA THR A 178 4.53 -5.84 5.71
C THR A 178 3.69 -6.93 5.07
N VAL A 179 3.39 -7.96 5.84
CA VAL A 179 2.52 -9.06 5.42
C VAL A 179 1.19 -8.99 6.17
N LEU A 180 0.13 -8.70 5.42
CA LEU A 180 -1.25 -8.71 5.91
C LEU A 180 -1.73 -10.15 5.98
N ILE A 181 -2.07 -10.60 7.17
CA ILE A 181 -2.64 -11.94 7.41
C ILE A 181 -4.14 -11.95 7.12
N ASP A 182 -4.65 -13.12 6.77
CA ASP A 182 -6.09 -13.29 6.53
C ASP A 182 -6.90 -12.88 7.76
N ARG A 183 -7.99 -12.15 7.53
CA ARG A 183 -8.89 -11.66 8.59
C ARG A 183 -9.46 -12.75 9.49
N PHE A 184 -9.56 -14.00 9.00
CA PHE A 184 -10.03 -15.13 9.82
C PHE A 184 -9.01 -15.51 10.90
N MET A 185 -7.71 -15.32 10.65
CA MET A 185 -6.65 -15.57 11.62
C MET A 185 -6.67 -14.56 12.78
N ASN A 186 -7.14 -13.33 12.57
CA ASN A 186 -7.24 -12.32 13.62
C ASN A 186 -8.27 -12.64 14.72
N ARG A 187 -9.12 -13.66 14.52
CA ARG A 187 -10.14 -14.08 15.50
C ARG A 187 -9.62 -15.10 16.52
N ASP A 188 -8.48 -15.74 16.25
CA ASP A 188 -7.89 -16.79 17.06
C ASP A 188 -6.73 -16.33 17.95
N LEU A 189 -6.49 -15.03 18.06
CA LEU A 189 -5.50 -14.46 18.98
C LEU A 189 -6.06 -14.41 20.41
N LYS A 190 -6.43 -15.59 20.96
CA LYS A 190 -6.72 -15.77 22.40
C LYS A 190 -5.51 -16.37 23.11
#